data_d50a9113cb986910ed485ded83d19e55
#
_entry.id   d50a9113cb986910ed485ded83d19e55
#
_cell.length_a   1.000
_cell.length_b   1.000
_cell.length_c   1.000
_cell.angle_alpha   90.00
_cell.angle_beta   90.00
_cell.angle_gamma   90.00
#
_symmetry.space_group_name_H-M   'P 1'
#
loop_
_entity.id
_entity.type
_entity.pdbx_description
1 polymer ?
#
loop_
_entity_poly.entity_id
_entity_poly.type
_entity_poly.pdbx_seq_one_letter_code
_entity_poly.pdbx_strand_id
1 'polypeptide(L)'
;MLRLIYTAIFYLALPLYFVRLIIRAVQNPDYLKRWSERLGYGSNLPTEGKTILWIHAVSVGEVNASIPLVRSLLDTYSNSEILVTTSTPTGSKILLDKMGARVKHQYVPLDLPACLNVFLDRWNPKAVIVLETEIWPNILSVCKERGIFTALVNARLSEKSKDKYNLVKPLAAEALGNLDLLIAQYDSDADRFKEINTALKIEVCGNLKFDQQVPEEMNSISSSIRNSWSEGGQRPTLIAASTHELSLIHI
;
A
#
# COMPACT_ATOMS: atom_id res chain seq x y z
N MET A 1 -14.26 22.08 -3.44
CA MET A 1 -14.60 22.68 -2.11
C MET A 1 -14.35 21.68 -0.97
N LEU A 2 -14.88 20.46 -1.02
CA LEU A 2 -14.71 19.47 0.06
C LEU A 2 -13.25 19.06 0.29
N ARG A 3 -12.44 18.92 -0.77
CA ARG A 3 -11.00 18.67 -0.66
C ARG A 3 -10.27 19.79 0.09
N LEU A 4 -10.67 21.05 -0.08
CA LEU A 4 -10.07 22.16 0.67
C LEU A 4 -10.40 22.07 2.17
N ILE A 5 -11.63 21.69 2.50
CA ILE A 5 -12.03 21.47 3.90
C ILE A 5 -11.22 20.30 4.50
N TYR A 6 -11.12 19.19 3.78
CA TYR A 6 -10.28 18.06 4.17
C TYR A 6 -8.83 18.50 4.42
N THR A 7 -8.25 19.28 3.50
CA THR A 7 -6.88 19.78 3.61
C THR A 7 -6.72 20.70 4.83
N ALA A 8 -7.68 21.61 5.06
CA ALA A 8 -7.67 22.50 6.22
C ALA A 8 -7.73 21.72 7.55
N ILE A 9 -8.63 20.71 7.63
CA ILE A 9 -8.72 19.83 8.79
C ILE A 9 -7.39 19.09 9.01
N PHE A 10 -6.75 18.63 7.93
CA PHE A 10 -5.48 17.91 8.02
C PHE A 10 -4.35 18.83 8.52
N TYR A 11 -4.30 20.10 8.09
CA TYR A 11 -3.38 21.10 8.64
C TYR A 11 -3.60 21.32 10.13
N LEU A 12 -4.85 21.45 10.57
CA LEU A 12 -5.18 21.61 11.99
C LEU A 12 -4.83 20.35 12.80
N ALA A 13 -4.89 19.17 12.20
CA ALA A 13 -4.54 17.91 12.86
C ALA A 13 -3.01 17.62 12.91
N LEU A 14 -2.17 18.41 12.22
CA LEU A 14 -0.71 18.19 12.19
C LEU A 14 -0.08 18.10 13.61
N PRO A 15 -0.37 18.96 14.57
CA PRO A 15 0.22 18.84 15.91
C PRO A 15 -0.11 17.48 16.55
N LEU A 16 -1.37 17.02 16.40
CA LEU A 16 -1.80 15.71 16.91
C LEU A 16 -1.09 14.54 16.21
N TYR A 17 -0.85 14.67 14.90
CA TYR A 17 -0.09 13.69 14.18
C TYR A 17 1.35 13.56 14.70
N PHE A 18 2.05 14.68 14.97
CA PHE A 18 3.41 14.65 15.52
C PHE A 18 3.42 14.11 16.94
N VAL A 19 2.46 14.49 17.78
CA VAL A 19 2.31 13.90 19.12
C VAL A 19 2.14 12.38 19.04
N ARG A 20 1.30 11.91 18.12
CA ARG A 20 1.13 10.45 17.88
C ARG A 20 2.43 9.77 17.45
N LEU A 21 3.26 10.41 16.62
CA LEU A 21 4.57 9.87 16.25
C LEU A 21 5.49 9.76 17.47
N ILE A 22 5.52 10.77 18.34
CA ILE A 22 6.31 10.77 19.58
C ILE A 22 5.86 9.64 20.50
N ILE A 23 4.54 9.47 20.70
CA ILE A 23 3.98 8.38 21.51
C ILE A 23 4.40 7.01 20.94
N ARG A 24 4.30 6.83 19.62
CA ARG A 24 4.75 5.58 18.98
C ARG A 24 6.25 5.36 19.09
N ALA A 25 7.03 6.42 19.14
CA ALA A 25 8.47 6.35 19.29
C ALA A 25 8.93 5.82 20.67
N VAL A 26 8.08 5.90 21.69
CA VAL A 26 8.33 5.27 22.99
C VAL A 26 8.48 3.74 22.84
N GLN A 27 7.69 3.13 21.97
CA GLN A 27 7.75 1.68 21.70
C GLN A 27 8.75 1.34 20.58
N ASN A 28 8.90 2.22 19.61
CA ASN A 28 9.82 2.05 18.48
C ASN A 28 10.44 3.40 18.08
N PRO A 29 11.69 3.69 18.50
CA PRO A 29 12.38 4.96 18.23
C PRO A 29 12.53 5.29 16.74
N ASP A 30 12.40 4.29 15.85
CA ASP A 30 12.51 4.50 14.41
C ASP A 30 11.39 5.40 13.84
N TYR A 31 10.30 5.61 14.59
CA TYR A 31 9.26 6.56 14.18
C TYR A 31 9.74 8.02 14.15
N LEU A 32 10.79 8.38 14.91
CA LEU A 32 11.40 9.71 14.88
C LEU A 32 12.51 9.85 13.84
N LYS A 33 12.97 8.72 13.26
CA LYS A 33 13.96 8.77 12.19
C LYS A 33 13.29 9.16 10.87
N ARG A 34 14.04 9.87 10.02
CA ARG A 34 13.62 10.21 8.66
C ARG A 34 12.24 10.92 8.58
N TRP A 35 11.87 11.63 9.63
CA TRP A 35 10.56 12.31 9.70
C TRP A 35 10.39 13.42 8.66
N SER A 36 11.51 14.05 8.21
CA SER A 36 11.50 15.03 7.13
C SER A 36 10.94 14.48 5.81
N GLU A 37 11.05 13.16 5.59
CA GLU A 37 10.48 12.51 4.41
C GLU A 37 8.96 12.63 4.37
N ARG A 38 8.31 12.67 5.54
CA ARG A 38 6.86 12.88 5.66
C ARG A 38 6.43 14.30 5.28
N LEU A 39 7.37 15.23 5.21
CA LEU A 39 7.17 16.57 4.67
C LEU A 39 7.57 16.69 3.19
N GLY A 40 7.91 15.57 2.55
CA GLY A 40 8.35 15.51 1.16
C GLY A 40 9.87 15.55 0.96
N TYR A 41 10.64 15.83 2.02
CA TYR A 41 12.10 15.93 1.95
C TYR A 41 12.75 14.58 2.25
N GLY A 42 13.38 13.95 1.25
CA GLY A 42 14.14 12.71 1.42
C GLY A 42 15.63 12.93 1.12
N SER A 43 16.48 12.02 1.61
CA SER A 43 17.91 11.99 1.26
C SER A 43 18.17 11.32 -0.10
N ASN A 44 17.30 10.39 -0.48
CA ASN A 44 17.37 9.72 -1.77
C ASN A 44 16.97 10.64 -2.91
N LEU A 45 17.63 10.48 -4.04
CA LEU A 45 17.31 11.15 -5.29
C LEU A 45 17.06 10.10 -6.38
N PRO A 46 16.24 10.41 -7.38
CA PRO A 46 16.10 9.55 -8.55
C PRO A 46 17.45 9.44 -9.28
N THR A 47 17.68 8.27 -9.89
CA THR A 47 18.84 8.11 -10.78
C THR A 47 18.59 8.88 -12.06
N GLU A 48 19.57 9.67 -12.49
CA GLU A 48 19.47 10.48 -13.70
C GLU A 48 19.13 9.61 -14.92
N GLY A 49 18.23 10.08 -15.75
CA GLY A 49 17.78 9.39 -16.97
C GLY A 49 16.85 8.20 -16.76
N LYS A 50 16.50 7.85 -15.51
CA LYS A 50 15.55 6.78 -15.22
C LYS A 50 14.11 7.31 -15.12
N THR A 51 13.18 6.51 -15.60
CA THR A 51 11.74 6.74 -15.38
C THR A 51 11.35 6.26 -14.00
N ILE A 52 10.75 7.12 -13.19
CA ILE A 52 10.31 6.76 -11.84
C ILE A 52 8.89 6.21 -11.89
N LEU A 53 8.71 4.99 -11.33
CA LEU A 53 7.40 4.41 -11.03
C LEU A 53 7.25 4.39 -9.51
N TRP A 54 6.22 5.08 -9.01
CA TRP A 54 5.96 5.20 -7.59
C TRP A 54 4.91 4.18 -7.14
N ILE A 55 5.26 3.33 -6.16
CA ILE A 55 4.35 2.38 -5.51
C ILE A 55 4.12 2.85 -4.08
N HIS A 56 2.85 3.00 -3.70
CA HIS A 56 2.44 3.36 -2.35
C HIS A 56 1.84 2.17 -1.63
N ALA A 57 2.55 1.67 -0.60
CA ALA A 57 2.19 0.52 0.22
C ALA A 57 2.29 0.90 1.70
N VAL A 58 1.16 1.16 2.35
CA VAL A 58 1.10 1.75 3.70
C VAL A 58 1.53 0.78 4.78
N SER A 59 1.06 -0.45 4.72
CA SER A 59 1.20 -1.48 5.75
C SER A 59 2.19 -2.57 5.37
N VAL A 60 2.61 -3.35 6.37
CA VAL A 60 3.43 -4.57 6.16
C VAL A 60 2.74 -5.55 5.21
N GLY A 61 1.42 -5.70 5.31
CA GLY A 61 0.64 -6.57 4.43
C GLY A 61 0.71 -6.14 2.97
N GLU A 62 0.52 -4.84 2.72
CA GLU A 62 0.60 -4.25 1.38
C GLU A 62 2.03 -4.31 0.82
N VAL A 63 3.05 -4.03 1.65
CA VAL A 63 4.46 -4.20 1.25
C VAL A 63 4.69 -5.63 0.77
N ASN A 64 4.28 -6.64 1.55
CA ASN A 64 4.46 -8.03 1.15
C ASN A 64 3.68 -8.36 -0.14
N ALA A 65 2.45 -7.89 -0.26
CA ALA A 65 1.62 -8.10 -1.45
C ALA A 65 2.21 -7.40 -2.70
N SER A 66 2.92 -6.28 -2.51
CA SER A 66 3.53 -5.54 -3.62
C SER A 66 4.79 -6.18 -4.21
N ILE A 67 5.50 -7.05 -3.48
CA ILE A 67 6.80 -7.59 -3.90
C ILE A 67 6.74 -8.27 -5.28
N PRO A 68 5.77 -9.16 -5.59
CA PRO A 68 5.67 -9.75 -6.93
C PRO A 68 5.48 -8.68 -8.01
N LEU A 69 4.60 -7.70 -7.78
CA LEU A 69 4.37 -6.59 -8.70
C LEU A 69 5.65 -5.77 -8.92
N VAL A 70 6.37 -5.42 -7.84
CA VAL A 70 7.63 -4.67 -7.92
C VAL A 70 8.66 -5.42 -8.76
N ARG A 71 8.81 -6.74 -8.56
CA ARG A 71 9.73 -7.58 -9.35
C ARG A 71 9.34 -7.59 -10.82
N SER A 72 8.08 -7.83 -11.13
CA SER A 72 7.57 -7.83 -12.50
C SER A 72 7.81 -6.49 -13.21
N LEU A 73 7.59 -5.37 -12.52
CA LEU A 73 7.85 -4.04 -13.07
C LEU A 73 9.34 -3.80 -13.33
N LEU A 74 10.23 -4.23 -12.42
CA LEU A 74 11.69 -4.13 -12.63
C LEU A 74 12.16 -4.97 -13.81
N ASP A 75 11.59 -6.16 -13.98
CA ASP A 75 11.96 -7.06 -15.07
C ASP A 75 11.41 -6.57 -16.43
N THR A 76 10.23 -5.94 -16.42
CA THR A 76 9.55 -5.45 -17.64
C THR A 76 10.12 -4.09 -18.09
N TYR A 77 10.41 -3.20 -17.14
CA TYR A 77 10.81 -1.81 -17.43
C TYR A 77 12.26 -1.55 -17.01
N SER A 78 13.23 -2.09 -17.76
CA SER A 78 14.67 -2.03 -17.45
C SER A 78 15.23 -0.59 -17.31
N ASN A 79 14.60 0.40 -17.98
CA ASN A 79 14.97 1.82 -17.87
C ASN A 79 14.18 2.55 -16.76
N SER A 80 13.51 1.82 -15.87
CA SER A 80 12.78 2.43 -14.76
C SER A 80 13.46 2.20 -13.43
N GLU A 81 13.17 3.08 -12.49
CA GLU A 81 13.51 2.94 -11.08
C GLU A 81 12.21 2.92 -10.27
N ILE A 82 12.10 1.96 -9.39
CA ILE A 82 10.90 1.82 -8.55
C ILE A 82 11.12 2.54 -7.23
N LEU A 83 10.29 3.54 -6.95
CA LEU A 83 10.18 4.17 -5.65
C LEU A 83 9.02 3.53 -4.88
N VAL A 84 9.30 2.96 -3.72
CA VAL A 84 8.24 2.44 -2.84
C VAL A 84 8.13 3.34 -1.62
N THR A 85 6.92 3.81 -1.32
CA THR A 85 6.66 4.57 -0.10
C THR A 85 5.87 3.75 0.91
N THR A 86 6.25 3.86 2.18
CA THR A 86 5.56 3.21 3.30
C THR A 86 5.22 4.23 4.39
N SER A 87 4.31 3.87 5.31
CA SER A 87 3.96 4.74 6.46
C SER A 87 4.65 4.33 7.75
N THR A 88 5.21 3.12 7.84
CA THR A 88 5.73 2.56 9.09
C THR A 88 7.19 2.10 8.98
N PRO A 89 7.98 2.19 10.09
CA PRO A 89 9.34 1.67 10.11
C PRO A 89 9.42 0.16 9.82
N THR A 90 8.45 -0.62 10.30
CA THR A 90 8.39 -2.06 10.04
C THR A 90 8.17 -2.36 8.56
N GLY A 91 7.27 -1.62 7.89
CA GLY A 91 7.05 -1.74 6.44
C GLY A 91 8.32 -1.38 5.66
N SER A 92 8.99 -0.28 6.03
CA SER A 92 10.28 0.14 5.47
C SER A 92 11.33 -0.96 5.60
N LYS A 93 11.49 -1.53 6.79
CA LYS A 93 12.47 -2.59 7.06
C LYS A 93 12.21 -3.82 6.19
N ILE A 94 10.98 -4.33 6.18
CA ILE A 94 10.61 -5.52 5.39
C ILE A 94 10.85 -5.31 3.89
N LEU A 95 10.52 -4.12 3.38
CA LEU A 95 10.79 -3.78 1.99
C LEU A 95 12.30 -3.86 1.68
N LEU A 96 13.11 -3.18 2.50
CA LEU A 96 14.55 -3.12 2.30
C LEU A 96 15.24 -4.47 2.50
N ASP A 97 14.78 -5.28 3.45
CA ASP A 97 15.28 -6.64 3.67
C ASP A 97 15.01 -7.54 2.45
N LYS A 98 13.85 -7.37 1.77
CA LYS A 98 13.45 -8.22 0.63
C LYS A 98 13.94 -7.72 -0.73
N MET A 99 14.07 -6.42 -0.91
CA MET A 99 14.36 -5.80 -2.20
C MET A 99 15.75 -5.14 -2.26
N GLY A 100 16.31 -4.79 -1.10
CA GLY A 100 17.64 -4.17 -1.00
C GLY A 100 17.75 -2.91 -1.86
N ALA A 101 18.87 -2.79 -2.59
CA ALA A 101 19.16 -1.67 -3.48
C ALA A 101 18.37 -1.69 -4.81
N ARG A 102 17.55 -2.72 -5.06
CA ARG A 102 16.74 -2.82 -6.30
C ARG A 102 15.63 -1.77 -6.36
N VAL A 103 15.26 -1.20 -5.21
CA VAL A 103 14.23 -0.17 -5.11
C VAL A 103 14.73 1.03 -4.30
N LYS A 104 14.16 2.19 -4.57
CA LYS A 104 14.28 3.35 -3.66
C LYS A 104 13.15 3.30 -2.65
N HIS A 105 13.42 3.77 -1.46
CA HIS A 105 12.41 3.87 -0.40
C HIS A 105 12.41 5.24 0.25
N GLN A 106 11.20 5.75 0.50
CA GLN A 106 10.94 6.95 1.29
C GLN A 106 9.65 6.75 2.10
N TYR A 107 9.54 7.39 3.28
CA TYR A 107 8.22 7.49 3.91
C TYR A 107 7.29 8.35 3.06
N VAL A 108 6.02 7.93 2.97
CA VAL A 108 5.02 8.69 2.23
C VAL A 108 4.91 10.11 2.81
N PRO A 109 4.89 11.14 1.96
CA PRO A 109 4.59 12.49 2.42
C PRO A 109 3.18 12.56 3.00
N LEU A 110 2.97 13.48 3.92
CA LEU A 110 1.64 13.78 4.44
C LEU A 110 0.72 14.18 3.27
N ASP A 111 -0.56 13.81 3.36
CA ASP A 111 -1.55 14.11 2.32
C ASP A 111 -1.93 15.60 2.32
N LEU A 112 -0.91 16.44 2.20
CA LEU A 112 -1.00 17.90 2.14
C LEU A 112 -0.34 18.39 0.85
N PRO A 113 -0.99 19.28 0.08
CA PRO A 113 -0.47 19.76 -1.19
C PRO A 113 0.96 20.30 -1.11
N ALA A 114 1.33 20.99 -0.02
CA ALA A 114 2.68 21.49 0.17
C ALA A 114 3.72 20.35 0.26
N CYS A 115 3.46 19.31 1.06
CA CYS A 115 4.35 18.17 1.22
C CYS A 115 4.44 17.33 -0.06
N LEU A 116 3.29 17.15 -0.72
CA LEU A 116 3.20 16.41 -1.99
C LEU A 116 3.93 17.10 -3.12
N ASN A 117 3.82 18.42 -3.23
CA ASN A 117 4.54 19.17 -4.26
C ASN A 117 6.05 19.04 -4.10
N VAL A 118 6.58 19.19 -2.89
CA VAL A 118 8.02 18.98 -2.62
C VAL A 118 8.46 17.56 -3.02
N PHE A 119 7.68 16.55 -2.66
CA PHE A 119 7.95 15.16 -3.00
C PHE A 119 7.92 14.92 -4.52
N LEU A 120 6.88 15.40 -5.19
CA LEU A 120 6.70 15.21 -6.64
C LEU A 120 7.70 16.01 -7.48
N ASP A 121 8.12 17.19 -7.02
CA ASP A 121 9.19 17.96 -7.67
C ASP A 121 10.54 17.23 -7.64
N ARG A 122 10.77 16.47 -6.57
CA ARG A 122 12.01 15.69 -6.40
C ARG A 122 12.03 14.40 -7.21
N TRP A 123 10.92 13.67 -7.17
CA TRP A 123 10.85 12.32 -7.76
C TRP A 123 10.32 12.32 -9.19
N ASN A 124 9.48 13.27 -9.56
CA ASN A 124 8.84 13.39 -10.87
C ASN A 124 8.36 12.04 -11.45
N PRO A 125 7.54 11.27 -10.72
CA PRO A 125 7.13 9.95 -11.16
C PRO A 125 6.23 10.06 -12.40
N LYS A 126 6.32 9.08 -13.30
CA LYS A 126 5.43 8.97 -14.46
C LYS A 126 4.12 8.26 -14.14
N ALA A 127 4.16 7.39 -13.13
CA ALA A 127 2.97 6.69 -12.64
C ALA A 127 3.04 6.53 -11.13
N VAL A 128 1.88 6.52 -10.48
CA VAL A 128 1.68 6.12 -9.10
C VAL A 128 0.73 4.93 -9.05
N ILE A 129 1.15 3.89 -8.34
CA ILE A 129 0.37 2.69 -8.05
C ILE A 129 0.11 2.69 -6.56
N VAL A 130 -1.14 2.90 -6.19
CA VAL A 130 -1.62 2.87 -4.79
C VAL A 130 -2.21 1.50 -4.52
N LEU A 131 -1.93 0.92 -3.35
CA LEU A 131 -2.39 -0.44 -3.03
C LEU A 131 -3.62 -0.45 -2.11
N GLU A 132 -4.43 -1.48 -2.30
CA GLU A 132 -5.61 -1.82 -1.49
C GLU A 132 -6.66 -0.69 -1.40
N THR A 133 -6.91 -0.14 -0.22
CA THR A 133 -8.01 0.84 0.02
C THR A 133 -7.47 2.23 0.38
N GLU A 134 -6.27 2.56 -0.08
CA GLU A 134 -5.60 3.83 0.27
C GLU A 134 -6.08 4.98 -0.63
N ILE A 135 -7.28 5.50 -0.32
CA ILE A 135 -7.87 6.64 -1.03
C ILE A 135 -7.45 7.94 -0.34
N TRP A 136 -6.43 8.59 -0.89
CA TRP A 136 -5.85 9.82 -0.35
C TRP A 136 -6.21 11.01 -1.26
N PRO A 137 -7.16 11.87 -0.85
CA PRO A 137 -7.74 12.88 -1.75
C PRO A 137 -6.72 13.84 -2.37
N ASN A 138 -5.72 14.29 -1.61
CA ASN A 138 -4.73 15.21 -2.14
C ASN A 138 -3.68 14.51 -3.01
N ILE A 139 -3.20 13.31 -2.64
CA ILE A 139 -2.29 12.52 -3.48
C ILE A 139 -2.90 12.34 -4.87
N LEU A 140 -4.13 11.80 -4.93
CA LEU A 140 -4.79 11.51 -6.19
C LEU A 140 -5.02 12.78 -7.02
N SER A 141 -5.45 13.87 -6.38
CA SER A 141 -5.71 15.13 -7.07
C SER A 141 -4.44 15.78 -7.59
N VAL A 142 -3.39 15.89 -6.76
CA VAL A 142 -2.13 16.53 -7.18
C VAL A 142 -1.43 15.70 -8.26
N CYS A 143 -1.48 14.37 -8.19
CA CYS A 143 -0.97 13.51 -9.27
C CYS A 143 -1.73 13.75 -10.57
N LYS A 144 -3.07 13.81 -10.53
CA LYS A 144 -3.89 14.11 -11.71
C LYS A 144 -3.60 15.50 -12.30
N GLU A 145 -3.49 16.53 -11.45
CA GLU A 145 -3.14 17.91 -11.86
C GLU A 145 -1.77 17.98 -12.56
N ARG A 146 -0.85 17.08 -12.22
CA ARG A 146 0.50 16.98 -12.81
C ARG A 146 0.59 16.01 -14.00
N GLY A 147 -0.52 15.40 -14.42
CA GLY A 147 -0.54 14.41 -15.51
C GLY A 147 0.19 13.11 -15.20
N ILE A 148 0.30 12.76 -13.91
CA ILE A 148 0.89 11.50 -13.46
C ILE A 148 -0.20 10.42 -13.55
N PHE A 149 0.09 9.32 -14.27
CA PHE A 149 -0.83 8.18 -14.35
C PHE A 149 -1.07 7.59 -12.96
N THR A 150 -2.33 7.43 -12.59
CA THR A 150 -2.71 7.02 -11.22
C THR A 150 -3.56 5.76 -11.25
N ALA A 151 -3.07 4.68 -10.63
CA ALA A 151 -3.79 3.43 -10.53
C ALA A 151 -3.99 3.02 -9.05
N LEU A 152 -5.18 2.53 -8.72
CA LEU A 152 -5.45 1.81 -7.47
C LEU A 152 -5.46 0.33 -7.78
N VAL A 153 -4.53 -0.43 -7.19
CA VAL A 153 -4.30 -1.84 -7.52
C VAL A 153 -4.53 -2.72 -6.31
N ASN A 154 -4.98 -3.96 -6.54
CA ASN A 154 -5.40 -4.88 -5.49
C ASN A 154 -6.53 -4.25 -4.64
N ALA A 155 -7.39 -3.47 -5.28
CA ALA A 155 -8.40 -2.68 -4.62
C ALA A 155 -9.43 -3.58 -3.93
N ARG A 156 -9.66 -3.31 -2.66
CA ARG A 156 -10.63 -4.03 -1.83
C ARG A 156 -11.50 -3.04 -1.08
N LEU A 157 -12.80 -3.25 -1.10
CA LEU A 157 -13.75 -2.41 -0.39
C LEU A 157 -14.81 -3.25 0.32
N SER A 158 -14.66 -3.43 1.64
CA SER A 158 -15.66 -4.12 2.44
C SER A 158 -16.94 -3.28 2.57
N GLU A 159 -18.10 -3.92 2.83
CA GLU A 159 -19.36 -3.22 3.10
C GLU A 159 -19.19 -2.15 4.20
N LYS A 160 -18.56 -2.53 5.31
CA LYS A 160 -18.29 -1.61 6.42
C LYS A 160 -17.44 -0.39 6.01
N SER A 161 -16.51 -0.57 5.08
CA SER A 161 -15.69 0.54 4.57
C SER A 161 -16.49 1.39 3.59
N LYS A 162 -17.30 0.77 2.73
CA LYS A 162 -18.23 1.47 1.83
C LYS A 162 -19.16 2.40 2.62
N ASP A 163 -19.75 1.90 3.71
CA ASP A 163 -20.64 2.70 4.56
C ASP A 163 -19.94 3.93 5.13
N LYS A 164 -18.67 3.80 5.53
CA LYS A 164 -17.87 4.95 5.98
C LYS A 164 -17.60 5.94 4.85
N TYR A 165 -17.27 5.45 3.65
CA TYR A 165 -17.08 6.33 2.49
C TYR A 165 -18.39 7.03 2.07
N ASN A 166 -19.55 6.39 2.26
CA ASN A 166 -20.83 7.01 2.00
C ASN A 166 -21.09 8.24 2.89
N LEU A 167 -20.55 8.31 4.12
CA LEU A 167 -20.64 9.51 4.97
C LEU A 167 -19.94 10.72 4.35
N VAL A 168 -18.92 10.48 3.53
CA VAL A 168 -18.13 11.52 2.84
C VAL A 168 -18.13 11.27 1.33
N LYS A 169 -19.22 10.70 0.81
CA LYS A 169 -19.34 10.23 -0.59
C LYS A 169 -18.88 11.25 -1.63
N PRO A 170 -19.24 12.55 -1.56
CA PRO A 170 -18.78 13.49 -2.57
C PRO A 170 -17.25 13.67 -2.59
N LEU A 171 -16.57 13.62 -1.42
CA LEU A 171 -15.11 13.68 -1.35
C LEU A 171 -14.48 12.41 -1.86
N ALA A 172 -15.02 11.24 -1.49
CA ALA A 172 -14.54 9.94 -1.96
C ALA A 172 -14.73 9.80 -3.49
N ALA A 173 -15.87 10.22 -4.03
CA ALA A 173 -16.15 10.20 -5.45
C ALA A 173 -15.23 11.15 -6.23
N GLU A 174 -14.96 12.36 -5.70
CA GLU A 174 -13.99 13.30 -6.28
C GLU A 174 -12.58 12.67 -6.30
N ALA A 175 -12.15 12.08 -5.19
CA ALA A 175 -10.84 11.46 -5.08
C ALA A 175 -10.70 10.27 -6.06
N LEU A 176 -11.65 9.36 -6.07
CA LEU A 176 -11.66 8.21 -6.99
C LEU A 176 -11.73 8.65 -8.46
N GLY A 177 -12.43 9.74 -8.77
CA GLY A 177 -12.51 10.31 -10.13
C GLY A 177 -11.15 10.79 -10.69
N ASN A 178 -10.14 10.93 -9.85
CA ASN A 178 -8.77 11.25 -10.27
C ASN A 178 -7.94 10.01 -10.66
N LEU A 179 -8.47 8.79 -10.46
CA LEU A 179 -7.82 7.56 -10.93
C LEU A 179 -7.96 7.40 -12.44
N ASP A 180 -6.90 6.96 -13.09
CA ASP A 180 -6.93 6.54 -14.49
C ASP A 180 -7.34 5.07 -14.61
N LEU A 181 -7.06 4.25 -13.57
CA LEU A 181 -7.40 2.83 -13.53
C LEU A 181 -7.62 2.35 -12.09
N LEU A 182 -8.62 1.48 -11.89
CA LEU A 182 -8.83 0.74 -10.66
C LEU A 182 -8.82 -0.76 -10.98
N ILE A 183 -7.97 -1.52 -10.30
CA ILE A 183 -7.89 -2.98 -10.43
C ILE A 183 -8.39 -3.60 -9.12
N ALA A 184 -9.61 -4.12 -9.15
CA ALA A 184 -10.27 -4.71 -8.00
C ALA A 184 -9.87 -6.18 -7.81
N GLN A 185 -9.92 -6.66 -6.55
CA GLN A 185 -9.68 -8.07 -6.25
C GLN A 185 -10.80 -8.96 -6.74
N TYR A 186 -12.06 -8.55 -6.55
CA TYR A 186 -13.26 -9.31 -6.87
C TYR A 186 -14.34 -8.41 -7.47
N ASP A 187 -15.29 -9.01 -8.20
CA ASP A 187 -16.44 -8.29 -8.76
C ASP A 187 -17.24 -7.55 -7.68
N SER A 188 -17.40 -8.16 -6.52
CA SER A 188 -18.09 -7.51 -5.39
C SER A 188 -17.38 -6.25 -4.87
N ASP A 189 -16.05 -6.16 -4.98
CA ASP A 189 -15.30 -4.94 -4.67
C ASP A 189 -15.51 -3.90 -5.77
N ALA A 190 -15.44 -4.33 -7.04
CA ALA A 190 -15.67 -3.47 -8.19
C ALA A 190 -17.06 -2.81 -8.14
N ASP A 191 -18.09 -3.58 -7.81
CA ASP A 191 -19.46 -3.06 -7.69
C ASP A 191 -19.58 -2.02 -6.58
N ARG A 192 -18.98 -2.26 -5.42
CA ARG A 192 -18.96 -1.28 -4.31
C ARG A 192 -18.24 0.02 -4.69
N PHE A 193 -17.15 -0.06 -5.45
CA PHE A 193 -16.47 1.15 -5.95
C PHE A 193 -17.35 1.91 -6.96
N LYS A 194 -18.06 1.21 -7.85
CA LYS A 194 -19.01 1.81 -8.79
C LYS A 194 -20.16 2.52 -8.08
N GLU A 195 -20.62 2.02 -6.93
CA GLU A 195 -21.64 2.71 -6.13
C GLU A 195 -21.17 4.09 -5.63
N ILE A 196 -19.86 4.26 -5.40
CA ILE A 196 -19.29 5.54 -4.98
C ILE A 196 -19.10 6.45 -6.19
N ASN A 197 -18.52 5.94 -7.28
CA ASN A 197 -18.29 6.69 -8.51
C ASN A 197 -18.47 5.77 -9.73
N THR A 198 -19.52 6.02 -10.52
CA THR A 198 -19.91 5.21 -11.69
C THR A 198 -19.00 5.39 -12.89
N ALA A 199 -18.20 6.47 -12.95
CA ALA A 199 -17.33 6.79 -14.08
C ALA A 199 -15.95 6.11 -14.01
N LEU A 200 -15.70 5.28 -12.98
CA LEU A 200 -14.43 4.58 -12.81
C LEU A 200 -14.17 3.56 -13.91
N LYS A 201 -12.96 3.58 -14.47
CA LYS A 201 -12.45 2.48 -15.26
C LYS A 201 -11.97 1.39 -14.30
N ILE A 202 -12.72 0.29 -14.22
CA ILE A 202 -12.44 -0.82 -13.29
C ILE A 202 -12.17 -2.10 -14.07
N GLU A 203 -11.10 -2.79 -13.67
CA GLU A 203 -10.76 -4.15 -14.08
C GLU A 203 -10.72 -5.06 -12.85
N VAL A 204 -11.01 -6.35 -13.00
CA VAL A 204 -10.95 -7.35 -11.92
C VAL A 204 -9.88 -8.37 -12.27
N CYS A 205 -8.84 -8.46 -11.42
CA CYS A 205 -7.66 -9.29 -11.71
C CYS A 205 -7.30 -10.28 -10.57
N GLY A 206 -8.09 -10.36 -9.50
CA GLY A 206 -7.77 -11.20 -8.36
C GLY A 206 -6.88 -10.52 -7.33
N ASN A 207 -6.39 -11.30 -6.36
CA ASN A 207 -5.64 -10.78 -5.23
C ASN A 207 -4.15 -11.05 -5.38
N LEU A 208 -3.33 -10.00 -5.37
CA LEU A 208 -1.85 -10.04 -5.47
C LEU A 208 -1.19 -10.97 -4.44
N LYS A 209 -1.87 -11.30 -3.34
CA LYS A 209 -1.34 -12.22 -2.34
C LYS A 209 -1.15 -13.64 -2.89
N PHE A 210 -1.89 -14.02 -3.94
CA PHE A 210 -1.74 -15.33 -4.59
C PHE A 210 -0.51 -15.41 -5.50
N ASP A 211 0.06 -14.26 -5.89
CA ASP A 211 1.29 -14.21 -6.70
C ASP A 211 2.57 -14.34 -5.84
N GLN A 212 2.42 -14.47 -4.51
CA GLN A 212 3.56 -14.67 -3.62
C GLN A 212 4.13 -16.06 -3.82
N GLN A 213 5.40 -16.11 -4.18
CA GLN A 213 6.12 -17.37 -4.27
C GLN A 213 6.41 -17.93 -2.87
N VAL A 214 6.09 -19.19 -2.67
CA VAL A 214 6.51 -19.93 -1.48
C VAL A 214 8.03 -20.13 -1.57
N PRO A 215 8.82 -19.71 -0.56
CA PRO A 215 10.25 -19.96 -0.57
C PRO A 215 10.56 -21.47 -0.73
N GLU A 216 11.53 -21.83 -1.58
CA GLU A 216 11.90 -23.22 -1.82
C GLU A 216 12.25 -23.97 -0.53
N GLU A 217 12.88 -23.28 0.44
CA GLU A 217 13.19 -23.80 1.77
C GLU A 217 11.95 -24.27 2.53
N MET A 218 10.78 -23.69 2.29
CA MET A 218 9.53 -24.11 2.92
C MET A 218 9.09 -25.53 2.49
N ASN A 219 9.48 -25.97 1.29
CA ASN A 219 9.17 -27.32 0.82
C ASN A 219 9.95 -28.38 1.62
N SER A 220 11.21 -28.13 1.94
CA SER A 220 12.04 -29.02 2.77
C SER A 220 11.56 -29.02 4.21
N ILE A 221 11.23 -27.84 4.76
CA ILE A 221 10.71 -27.70 6.13
C ILE A 221 9.35 -28.39 6.24
N SER A 222 8.44 -28.18 5.30
CA SER A 222 7.11 -28.80 5.31
C SER A 222 7.18 -30.32 5.20
N SER A 223 8.09 -30.84 4.38
CA SER A 223 8.35 -32.28 4.26
C SER A 223 8.90 -32.86 5.55
N SER A 224 9.85 -32.19 6.20
CA SER A 224 10.41 -32.59 7.50
C SER A 224 9.33 -32.60 8.59
N ILE A 225 8.52 -31.54 8.68
CA ILE A 225 7.41 -31.46 9.64
C ILE A 225 6.39 -32.59 9.38
N ARG A 226 5.99 -32.76 8.12
CA ARG A 226 5.05 -33.83 7.73
C ARG A 226 5.55 -35.19 8.12
N ASN A 227 6.80 -35.48 7.87
CA ASN A 227 7.41 -36.78 8.21
C ASN A 227 7.48 -37.01 9.74
N SER A 228 7.78 -35.96 10.52
CA SER A 228 7.83 -36.04 11.98
C SER A 228 6.46 -36.22 12.63
N TRP A 229 5.40 -35.62 12.07
CA TRP A 229 4.05 -35.64 12.65
C TRP A 229 3.21 -36.84 12.17
N SER A 230 3.45 -37.30 10.96
CA SER A 230 2.60 -38.32 10.31
C SER A 230 3.19 -39.70 10.26
N GLU A 231 4.31 -39.97 10.98
CA GLU A 231 4.96 -41.29 10.95
C GLU A 231 5.11 -41.82 9.51
N GLY A 232 5.75 -41.02 8.66
CA GLY A 232 5.95 -41.35 7.24
C GLY A 232 4.72 -41.12 6.34
N GLY A 233 3.76 -40.31 6.78
CA GLY A 233 2.59 -39.92 5.96
C GLY A 233 1.37 -40.82 6.18
N GLN A 234 1.40 -41.73 7.14
CA GLN A 234 0.28 -42.67 7.40
C GLN A 234 -0.81 -42.10 8.33
N ARG A 235 -0.52 -41.02 9.09
CA ARG A 235 -1.52 -40.43 9.97
C ARG A 235 -2.24 -39.27 9.27
N PRO A 236 -3.59 -39.16 9.35
CA PRO A 236 -4.30 -37.98 8.89
C PRO A 236 -3.92 -36.75 9.74
N THR A 237 -3.64 -35.62 9.10
CA THR A 237 -3.26 -34.39 9.79
C THR A 237 -4.38 -33.38 9.62
N LEU A 238 -4.94 -32.88 10.74
CA LEU A 238 -5.86 -31.77 10.77
C LEU A 238 -5.08 -30.48 11.06
N ILE A 239 -5.22 -29.49 10.18
CA ILE A 239 -4.63 -28.16 10.37
C ILE A 239 -5.74 -27.17 10.70
N ALA A 240 -5.73 -26.62 11.91
CA ALA A 240 -6.58 -25.52 12.31
C ALA A 240 -5.75 -24.22 12.35
N ALA A 241 -5.94 -23.34 11.38
CA ALA A 241 -5.21 -22.08 11.26
C ALA A 241 -6.10 -20.88 11.63
N SER A 242 -5.47 -19.81 12.15
CA SER A 242 -6.18 -18.57 12.56
C SER A 242 -7.28 -18.80 13.58
N THR A 243 -7.08 -19.75 14.49
CA THR A 243 -8.04 -20.07 15.55
C THR A 243 -7.99 -18.99 16.64
N HIS A 244 -9.17 -18.56 17.11
CA HIS A 244 -9.36 -17.71 18.28
C HIS A 244 -10.00 -18.52 19.39
N GLU A 245 -9.95 -18.06 20.65
CA GLU A 245 -10.50 -18.79 21.81
C GLU A 245 -11.93 -19.30 21.59
N LEU A 246 -12.79 -18.50 20.94
CA LEU A 246 -14.17 -18.89 20.62
C LEU A 246 -14.28 -19.95 19.52
N SER A 247 -13.28 -20.08 18.66
CA SER A 247 -13.29 -21.08 17.58
C SER A 247 -13.01 -22.50 18.06
N LEU A 248 -12.33 -22.63 19.21
CA LEU A 248 -11.98 -23.93 19.78
C LEU A 248 -13.11 -24.57 20.60
N ILE A 249 -14.12 -23.80 20.99
CA ILE A 249 -15.25 -24.30 21.80
C ILE A 249 -16.21 -25.18 20.95
N HIS A 250 -16.18 -25.05 19.62
CA HIS A 250 -17.06 -25.78 18.70
C HIS A 250 -16.37 -26.94 17.97
N ILE A 251 -15.14 -27.25 18.31
CA ILE A 251 -14.42 -28.40 17.80
C ILE A 251 -14.47 -29.57 18.80
#